data_d53076f65cdb3a21c0479d6eb616ee2f
#
_entry.id   d53076f65cdb3a21c0479d6eb616ee2f
#
_cell.length_a   1.000
_cell.length_b   1.000
_cell.length_c   1.000
_cell.angle_alpha   90.00
_cell.angle_beta   90.00
_cell.angle_gamma   90.00
#
_symmetry.space_group_name_H-M   'P 1'
#
loop_
_entity.id
_entity.type
_entity.pdbx_description
1 polymer ?
#
loop_
_entity_poly.entity_id
_entity_poly.type
_entity_poly.pdbx_seq_one_letter_code
_entity_poly.pdbx_strand_id
1 'polypeptide(L)'
;WREFFMQILWHFPHTRDKSFKPQYDRIPWRNNEEEFEYWCQGKTGYPLVDAGMRQLNATGFMHNRVRMLVGSFLCKHLLIDWRWGEAYFAEKLFDYEMASNVGNWQWAAGSGVDAAPYFRIFNPHEQIKKFDKKLVYINQWIDDLNEPSYPDPIVEHKTARDRCLKEYKSALNPA
;
A
#
# COMPACT_ATOMS: atom_id res chain seq x y z
N TRP A 1 -2.78 -4.33 19.32
CA TRP A 1 -3.42 -4.07 18.01
C TRP A 1 -4.09 -5.31 17.44
N ARG A 2 -3.46 -6.48 17.45
CA ARG A 2 -4.04 -7.71 16.92
C ARG A 2 -5.42 -8.01 17.52
N GLU A 3 -5.53 -8.05 18.85
CA GLU A 3 -6.80 -8.26 19.53
C GLU A 3 -7.83 -7.16 19.22
N PHE A 4 -7.38 -5.91 19.10
CA PHE A 4 -8.24 -4.79 18.71
C PHE A 4 -8.86 -5.01 17.31
N PHE A 5 -8.06 -5.41 16.31
CA PHE A 5 -8.58 -5.68 14.97
C PHE A 5 -9.50 -6.91 14.93
N MET A 6 -9.22 -7.94 15.75
CA MET A 6 -10.12 -9.10 15.90
C MET A 6 -11.48 -8.67 16.45
N GLN A 7 -11.51 -7.80 17.48
CA GLN A 7 -12.76 -7.26 18.00
C GLN A 7 -13.51 -6.39 16.98
N ILE A 8 -12.79 -5.58 16.20
CA ILE A 8 -13.41 -4.79 15.12
C ILE A 8 -14.05 -5.73 14.09
N LEU A 9 -13.35 -6.74 13.61
CA LEU A 9 -13.92 -7.68 12.62
C LEU A 9 -15.10 -8.48 13.19
N TRP A 10 -15.04 -8.85 14.47
CA TRP A 10 -16.12 -9.55 15.15
C TRP A 10 -17.40 -8.72 15.26
N HIS A 11 -17.28 -7.47 15.69
CA HIS A 11 -18.45 -6.58 15.86
C HIS A 11 -18.92 -5.94 14.56
N PHE A 12 -18.05 -5.81 13.57
CA PHE A 12 -18.29 -5.18 12.27
C PHE A 12 -17.84 -6.09 11.12
N PRO A 13 -18.44 -7.28 10.94
CA PRO A 13 -17.98 -8.29 9.97
C PRO A 13 -17.99 -7.80 8.52
N HIS A 14 -18.80 -6.79 8.19
CA HIS A 14 -18.79 -6.15 6.88
C HIS A 14 -17.45 -5.50 6.52
N THR A 15 -16.61 -5.19 7.51
CA THR A 15 -15.31 -4.57 7.29
C THR A 15 -14.33 -5.48 6.56
N ARG A 16 -14.62 -6.78 6.45
CA ARG A 16 -13.87 -7.68 5.59
C ARG A 16 -13.87 -7.21 4.13
N ASP A 17 -15.02 -6.77 3.64
CA ASP A 17 -15.25 -6.47 2.23
C ASP A 17 -15.58 -4.98 1.97
N LYS A 18 -15.91 -4.21 3.02
CA LYS A 18 -16.30 -2.81 2.95
C LYS A 18 -15.47 -1.96 3.90
N SER A 19 -15.36 -0.69 3.61
CA SER A 19 -14.67 0.26 4.49
C SER A 19 -15.37 0.37 5.83
N PHE A 20 -14.62 0.44 6.94
CA PHE A 20 -15.18 0.76 8.26
C PHE A 20 -15.89 2.12 8.24
N LYS A 21 -15.33 3.10 7.52
CA LYS A 21 -15.95 4.39 7.21
C LYS A 21 -16.64 4.32 5.85
N PRO A 22 -17.97 4.14 5.76
CA PRO A 22 -18.67 3.81 4.51
C PRO A 22 -18.49 4.83 3.38
N GLN A 23 -18.24 6.10 3.72
CA GLN A 23 -18.01 7.15 2.70
C GLN A 23 -16.78 6.87 1.82
N TYR A 24 -15.82 6.07 2.29
CA TYR A 24 -14.64 5.71 1.51
C TYR A 24 -14.92 4.63 0.44
N ASP A 25 -16.04 3.93 0.52
CA ASP A 25 -16.44 2.99 -0.54
C ASP A 25 -16.82 3.70 -1.85
N ARG A 26 -16.97 5.04 -1.81
CA ARG A 26 -17.24 5.87 -3.00
C ARG A 26 -15.98 6.31 -3.75
N ILE A 27 -14.78 5.95 -3.27
CA ILE A 27 -13.54 6.31 -3.96
C ILE A 27 -13.52 5.67 -5.34
N PRO A 28 -13.34 6.46 -6.42
CA PRO A 28 -13.27 5.93 -7.78
C PRO A 28 -11.87 5.35 -8.04
N TRP A 29 -11.64 4.14 -7.54
CA TRP A 29 -10.39 3.43 -7.76
C TRP A 29 -10.12 3.25 -9.26
N ARG A 30 -8.89 3.49 -9.71
CA ARG A 30 -8.50 3.30 -11.11
C ARG A 30 -8.40 1.82 -11.48
N ASN A 31 -7.98 1.00 -10.53
CA ASN A 31 -7.82 -0.45 -10.68
C ASN A 31 -7.11 -0.85 -11.99
N ASN A 32 -6.00 -0.17 -12.29
CA ASN A 32 -5.18 -0.49 -13.46
C ASN A 32 -4.44 -1.81 -13.22
N GLU A 33 -4.77 -2.84 -13.97
CA GLU A 33 -4.24 -4.19 -13.81
C GLU A 33 -2.74 -4.27 -14.10
N GLU A 34 -2.25 -3.53 -15.10
CA GLU A 34 -0.84 -3.50 -15.47
C GLU A 34 0.01 -2.85 -14.34
N GLU A 35 -0.44 -1.70 -13.80
CA GLU A 35 0.22 -1.05 -12.67
C GLU A 35 0.18 -1.92 -11.40
N PHE A 36 -0.90 -2.69 -11.20
CA PHE A 36 -1.00 -3.66 -10.11
C PHE A 36 0.02 -4.79 -10.27
N GLU A 37 0.16 -5.33 -11.48
CA GLU A 37 1.12 -6.38 -11.77
C GLU A 37 2.56 -5.89 -11.57
N TYR A 38 2.92 -4.68 -12.00
CA TYR A 38 4.22 -4.08 -11.70
C TYR A 38 4.46 -3.94 -10.20
N TRP A 39 3.44 -3.55 -9.43
CA TRP A 39 3.53 -3.50 -7.97
C TRP A 39 3.75 -4.89 -7.38
N CYS A 40 2.98 -5.90 -7.79
CA CYS A 40 3.13 -7.29 -7.35
C CYS A 40 4.54 -7.82 -7.60
N GLN A 41 5.12 -7.51 -8.76
CA GLN A 41 6.45 -7.97 -9.16
C GLN A 41 7.60 -7.18 -8.53
N GLY A 42 7.35 -6.05 -7.86
CA GLY A 42 8.40 -5.14 -7.39
C GLY A 42 9.17 -4.49 -8.54
N LYS A 43 8.42 -3.93 -9.50
CA LYS A 43 8.91 -3.26 -10.71
C LYS A 43 8.27 -1.88 -10.92
N THR A 44 8.00 -1.18 -9.82
CA THR A 44 7.34 0.14 -9.86
C THR A 44 8.30 1.28 -10.22
N GLY A 45 9.61 1.05 -10.20
CA GLY A 45 10.63 2.08 -10.32
C GLY A 45 10.81 2.92 -9.04
N TYR A 46 10.22 2.47 -7.92
CA TYR A 46 10.42 3.05 -6.59
C TYR A 46 11.17 2.06 -5.70
N PRO A 47 12.50 2.21 -5.53
CA PRO A 47 13.36 1.17 -4.98
C PRO A 47 12.92 0.60 -3.63
N LEU A 48 12.43 1.43 -2.71
CA LEU A 48 12.00 0.95 -1.39
C LEU A 48 10.67 0.17 -1.46
N VAL A 49 9.79 0.51 -2.40
CA VAL A 49 8.56 -0.24 -2.69
C VAL A 49 8.92 -1.57 -3.32
N ASP A 50 9.77 -1.54 -4.33
CA ASP A 50 10.18 -2.73 -5.09
C ASP A 50 10.95 -3.72 -4.22
N ALA A 51 11.89 -3.24 -3.39
CA ALA A 51 12.59 -4.07 -2.41
C ALA A 51 11.62 -4.78 -1.45
N GLY A 52 10.58 -4.07 -0.98
CA GLY A 52 9.55 -4.64 -0.13
C GLY A 52 8.77 -5.76 -0.80
N MET A 53 8.34 -5.55 -2.03
CA MET A 53 7.57 -6.55 -2.78
C MET A 53 8.43 -7.74 -3.19
N ARG A 54 9.69 -7.53 -3.60
CA ARG A 54 10.64 -8.62 -3.89
C ARG A 54 10.96 -9.44 -2.63
N GLN A 55 11.14 -8.79 -1.46
CA GLN A 55 11.29 -9.50 -0.18
C GLN A 55 10.05 -10.36 0.11
N LEU A 56 8.85 -9.79 0.01
CA LEU A 56 7.60 -10.52 0.24
C LEU A 56 7.52 -11.77 -0.64
N ASN A 57 7.75 -11.61 -1.94
CA ASN A 57 7.68 -12.70 -2.91
C ASN A 57 8.71 -13.82 -2.65
N ALA A 58 9.91 -13.44 -2.20
CA ALA A 58 10.98 -14.39 -1.94
C ALA A 58 10.83 -15.12 -0.59
N THR A 59 10.25 -14.46 0.43
CA THR A 59 10.33 -14.96 1.82
C THR A 59 8.98 -15.13 2.51
N GLY A 60 7.90 -14.62 1.96
CA GLY A 60 6.61 -14.55 2.66
C GLY A 60 6.59 -13.56 3.84
N PHE A 61 7.62 -12.72 3.97
CA PHE A 61 7.76 -11.75 5.06
C PHE A 61 8.06 -10.36 4.55
N MET A 62 7.59 -9.35 5.27
CA MET A 62 7.92 -7.94 5.04
C MET A 62 7.88 -7.18 6.36
N HIS A 63 8.92 -6.40 6.65
CA HIS A 63 8.97 -5.56 7.84
C HIS A 63 7.81 -4.55 7.87
N ASN A 64 7.20 -4.34 9.05
CA ASN A 64 5.99 -3.49 9.19
C ASN A 64 6.10 -2.11 8.53
N ARG A 65 7.23 -1.42 8.68
CA ARG A 65 7.42 -0.10 8.06
C ARG A 65 7.33 -0.15 6.53
N VAL A 66 7.82 -1.21 5.93
CA VAL A 66 7.75 -1.40 4.48
C VAL A 66 6.34 -1.75 4.06
N ARG A 67 5.61 -2.60 4.84
CA ARG A 67 4.16 -2.86 4.61
C ARG A 67 3.35 -1.58 4.55
N MET A 68 3.59 -0.64 5.49
CA MET A 68 2.92 0.66 5.48
C MET A 68 3.20 1.46 4.20
N LEU A 69 4.45 1.44 3.72
CA LEU A 69 4.84 2.16 2.51
C LEU A 69 4.21 1.55 1.26
N VAL A 70 4.36 0.23 1.07
CA VAL A 70 3.85 -0.45 -0.13
C VAL A 70 2.32 -0.43 -0.20
N GLY A 71 1.63 -0.55 0.94
CA GLY A 71 0.17 -0.41 1.00
C GLY A 71 -0.28 1.02 0.70
N SER A 72 0.39 2.02 1.28
CA SER A 72 0.13 3.42 0.94
C SER A 72 0.43 3.73 -0.53
N PHE A 73 1.46 3.14 -1.12
CA PHE A 73 1.79 3.33 -2.53
C PHE A 73 0.68 2.79 -3.42
N LEU A 74 0.22 1.57 -3.19
CA LEU A 74 -0.88 0.98 -3.93
C LEU A 74 -2.15 1.86 -3.89
N CYS A 75 -2.61 2.19 -2.68
CA CYS A 75 -3.86 2.92 -2.51
C CYS A 75 -3.79 4.40 -2.95
N LYS A 76 -2.63 5.04 -2.79
CA LYS A 76 -2.49 6.48 -2.95
C LYS A 76 -1.79 6.89 -4.25
N HIS A 77 -0.68 6.22 -4.62
CA HIS A 77 0.03 6.53 -5.85
C HIS A 77 -0.64 5.90 -7.06
N LEU A 78 -0.99 4.61 -6.96
CA LEU A 78 -1.63 3.90 -8.07
C LEU A 78 -3.15 4.09 -8.08
N LEU A 79 -3.74 4.51 -6.97
CA LEU A 79 -5.19 4.62 -6.76
C LEU A 79 -5.89 3.29 -7.10
N ILE A 80 -5.32 2.21 -6.57
CA ILE A 80 -5.85 0.84 -6.69
C ILE A 80 -6.53 0.44 -5.38
N ASP A 81 -7.65 -0.25 -5.48
CA ASP A 81 -8.47 -0.69 -4.35
C ASP A 81 -7.63 -1.51 -3.36
N TRP A 82 -7.73 -1.14 -2.10
CA TRP A 82 -7.02 -1.80 -1.01
C TRP A 82 -7.30 -3.31 -0.93
N ARG A 83 -8.48 -3.76 -1.40
CA ARG A 83 -8.88 -5.18 -1.41
C ARG A 83 -7.96 -6.03 -2.30
N TRP A 84 -7.45 -5.46 -3.40
CA TRP A 84 -6.49 -6.14 -4.26
C TRP A 84 -5.16 -6.39 -3.54
N GLY A 85 -4.67 -5.39 -2.82
CA GLY A 85 -3.45 -5.52 -2.02
C GLY A 85 -3.63 -6.45 -0.82
N GLU A 86 -4.79 -6.39 -0.17
CA GLU A 86 -5.16 -7.30 0.92
C GLU A 86 -5.14 -8.75 0.47
N ALA A 87 -5.79 -9.06 -0.66
CA ALA A 87 -5.83 -10.40 -1.23
C ALA A 87 -4.43 -10.92 -1.60
N TYR A 88 -3.60 -10.05 -2.21
CA TYR A 88 -2.22 -10.41 -2.52
C TYR A 88 -1.38 -10.70 -1.28
N PHE A 89 -1.53 -9.90 -0.22
CA PHE A 89 -0.85 -10.14 1.05
C PHE A 89 -1.36 -11.42 1.74
N ALA A 90 -2.65 -11.71 1.64
CA ALA A 90 -3.23 -12.94 2.17
C ALA A 90 -2.63 -14.18 1.51
N GLU A 91 -2.33 -14.13 0.20
CA GLU A 91 -1.69 -15.20 -0.53
C GLU A 91 -0.20 -15.37 -0.17
N LYS A 92 0.52 -14.25 0.01
CA LYS A 92 2.00 -14.26 0.12
C LYS A 92 2.54 -14.31 1.53
N LEU A 93 1.85 -13.71 2.52
CA LEU A 93 2.36 -13.60 3.88
C LEU A 93 2.21 -14.91 4.66
N PHE A 94 3.31 -15.44 5.18
CA PHE A 94 3.25 -16.60 6.08
C PHE A 94 2.69 -16.25 7.47
N ASP A 95 2.76 -14.98 7.89
CA ASP A 95 2.20 -14.48 9.15
C ASP A 95 0.79 -13.87 8.99
N TYR A 96 0.10 -14.25 7.90
CA TYR A 96 -1.25 -13.75 7.61
C TYR A 96 -2.23 -14.01 8.75
N GLU A 97 -2.96 -12.97 9.13
CA GLU A 97 -4.13 -13.03 9.99
C GLU A 97 -5.14 -12.00 9.48
N MET A 98 -6.35 -12.45 9.16
CA MET A 98 -7.36 -11.68 8.41
C MET A 98 -7.67 -10.33 9.05
N ALA A 99 -7.96 -10.30 10.34
CA ALA A 99 -8.38 -9.06 11.01
C ALA A 99 -7.27 -8.01 11.00
N SER A 100 -6.03 -8.44 11.25
CA SER A 100 -4.85 -7.56 11.19
C SER A 100 -4.56 -7.09 9.78
N ASN A 101 -4.67 -7.98 8.78
CA ASN A 101 -4.40 -7.64 7.39
C ASN A 101 -5.44 -6.62 6.88
N VAL A 102 -6.72 -6.92 6.99
CA VAL A 102 -7.82 -6.01 6.62
C VAL A 102 -7.71 -4.67 7.34
N GLY A 103 -7.51 -4.69 8.67
CA GLY A 103 -7.42 -3.46 9.47
C GLY A 103 -6.25 -2.56 9.04
N ASN A 104 -5.09 -3.14 8.74
CA ASN A 104 -3.91 -2.39 8.29
C ASN A 104 -4.04 -1.91 6.84
N TRP A 105 -4.66 -2.67 5.95
CA TRP A 105 -4.96 -2.21 4.60
C TRP A 105 -5.93 -1.04 4.60
N GLN A 106 -6.99 -1.10 5.40
CA GLN A 106 -7.90 0.03 5.59
C GLN A 106 -7.22 1.23 6.26
N TRP A 107 -6.25 0.98 7.17
CA TRP A 107 -5.41 2.06 7.71
C TRP A 107 -4.64 2.76 6.59
N ALA A 108 -3.99 2.01 5.69
CA ALA A 108 -3.23 2.56 4.56
C ALA A 108 -4.14 3.34 3.58
N ALA A 109 -5.33 2.82 3.29
CA ALA A 109 -6.32 3.47 2.44
C ALA A 109 -6.94 4.72 3.09
N GLY A 110 -6.95 4.81 4.43
CA GLY A 110 -7.59 5.89 5.18
C GLY A 110 -9.04 5.59 5.60
N SER A 111 -9.53 4.40 5.30
CA SER A 111 -10.95 4.00 5.44
C SER A 111 -11.26 3.25 6.73
N GLY A 112 -10.24 2.87 7.51
CA GLY A 112 -10.37 2.04 8.70
C GLY A 112 -10.78 2.78 9.95
N VAL A 113 -10.98 2.04 11.04
CA VAL A 113 -11.39 2.55 12.36
C VAL A 113 -10.38 3.55 12.93
N ASP A 114 -9.08 3.24 12.84
CA ASP A 114 -7.96 4.07 13.30
C ASP A 114 -7.06 4.42 12.09
N ALA A 115 -7.69 4.92 11.04
CA ALA A 115 -7.00 5.15 9.78
C ALA A 115 -6.12 6.40 9.80
N ALA A 116 -4.99 6.31 9.12
CA ALA A 116 -4.21 7.50 8.79
C ALA A 116 -5.08 8.50 8.00
N PRO A 117 -4.97 9.81 8.25
CA PRO A 117 -5.67 10.80 7.45
C PRO A 117 -5.38 10.59 5.96
N TYR A 118 -6.41 10.68 5.11
CA TYR A 118 -6.26 10.37 3.68
C TYR A 118 -5.20 11.22 2.98
N PHE A 119 -4.97 12.44 3.44
CA PHE A 119 -3.96 13.34 2.89
C PHE A 119 -2.52 12.99 3.31
N ARG A 120 -2.33 12.04 4.22
CA ARG A 120 -1.02 11.52 4.60
C ARG A 120 -0.55 10.51 3.55
N ILE A 121 0.19 11.02 2.57
CA ILE A 121 0.76 10.25 1.48
C ILE A 121 2.27 10.18 1.69
N PHE A 122 2.81 8.97 1.84
CA PHE A 122 4.26 8.80 2.01
C PHE A 122 4.97 9.12 0.70
N ASN A 123 6.05 9.91 0.79
CA ASN A 123 6.98 10.05 -0.32
C ASN A 123 8.04 8.93 -0.23
N PRO A 124 8.12 7.99 -1.19
CA PRO A 124 9.06 6.87 -1.11
C PRO A 124 10.52 7.33 -1.03
N HIS A 125 10.90 8.39 -1.74
CA HIS A 125 12.27 8.92 -1.71
C HIS A 125 12.65 9.51 -0.35
N GLU A 126 11.71 10.22 0.31
CA GLU A 126 11.95 10.72 1.67
C GLU A 126 12.01 9.58 2.71
N GLN A 127 11.28 8.48 2.46
CA GLN A 127 11.40 7.29 3.31
C GLN A 127 12.79 6.64 3.19
N ILE A 128 13.37 6.57 2.00
CA ILE A 128 14.75 6.09 1.79
C ILE A 128 15.73 6.98 2.57
N LYS A 129 15.67 8.30 2.37
CA LYS A 129 16.55 9.25 3.06
C LYS A 129 16.48 9.13 4.57
N LYS A 130 15.31 8.79 5.12
CA LYS A 130 15.10 8.70 6.57
C LYS A 130 15.50 7.35 7.14
N PHE A 131 15.25 6.25 6.46
CA PHE A 131 15.31 4.92 7.05
C PHE A 131 16.32 3.98 6.40
N ASP A 132 16.75 4.25 5.17
CA ASP A 132 17.74 3.44 4.44
C ASP A 132 18.73 4.29 3.64
N LYS A 133 19.32 5.30 4.29
CA LYS A 133 20.27 6.24 3.67
C LYS A 133 21.44 5.57 2.95
N LYS A 134 21.87 4.40 3.42
CA LYS A 134 22.98 3.63 2.85
C LYS A 134 22.51 2.58 1.85
N LEU A 135 21.20 2.54 1.55
CA LEU A 135 20.58 1.57 0.66
C LEU A 135 20.86 0.10 1.04
N VAL A 136 21.05 -0.17 2.33
CA VAL A 136 21.38 -1.52 2.83
C VAL A 136 20.24 -2.49 2.57
N TYR A 137 19.01 -2.09 2.93
CA TYR A 137 17.83 -2.90 2.70
C TYR A 137 17.50 -3.00 1.20
N ILE A 138 17.56 -1.88 0.48
CA ILE A 138 17.28 -1.86 -0.95
C ILE A 138 18.25 -2.78 -1.71
N ASN A 139 19.56 -2.65 -1.49
CA ASN A 139 20.56 -3.47 -2.17
C ASN A 139 20.50 -4.96 -1.78
N GLN A 140 19.88 -5.31 -0.67
CA GLN A 140 19.65 -6.70 -0.29
C GLN A 140 18.61 -7.39 -1.19
N TRP A 141 17.66 -6.61 -1.74
CA TRP A 141 16.51 -7.16 -2.48
C TRP A 141 16.43 -6.71 -3.94
N ILE A 142 17.27 -5.78 -4.36
CA ILE A 142 17.33 -5.26 -5.73
C ILE A 142 18.76 -5.38 -6.23
N ASP A 143 19.03 -6.43 -6.98
CA ASP A 143 20.36 -6.68 -7.56
C ASP A 143 20.62 -5.77 -8.77
N ASP A 144 19.57 -5.38 -9.49
CA ASP A 144 19.56 -4.61 -10.73
C ASP A 144 19.39 -3.10 -10.56
N LEU A 145 19.50 -2.54 -9.33
CA LEU A 145 19.20 -1.14 -9.03
C LEU A 145 19.94 -0.12 -9.93
N ASN A 146 21.18 -0.44 -10.30
CA ASN A 146 22.02 0.44 -11.12
C ASN A 146 22.14 -0.04 -12.58
N GLU A 147 21.37 -1.05 -12.95
CA GLU A 147 21.38 -1.59 -14.30
C GLU A 147 20.36 -0.85 -15.18
N PRO A 148 20.61 -0.76 -16.50
CA PRO A 148 19.64 -0.20 -17.45
C PRO A 148 18.30 -0.96 -17.49
N SER A 149 18.26 -2.17 -16.94
CA SER A 149 17.06 -3.00 -16.83
C SER A 149 16.14 -2.62 -15.68
N TYR A 150 16.61 -1.82 -14.69
CA TYR A 150 15.77 -1.35 -13.60
C TYR A 150 14.75 -0.32 -14.15
N PRO A 151 13.45 -0.50 -13.86
CA PRO A 151 12.42 0.32 -14.49
C PRO A 151 12.44 1.77 -14.01
N ASP A 152 12.05 2.68 -14.91
CA ASP A 152 11.66 4.03 -14.53
C ASP A 152 10.39 4.02 -13.68
N PRO A 153 10.17 5.06 -12.84
CA PRO A 153 8.95 5.19 -12.04
C PRO A 153 7.67 5.15 -12.90
N ILE A 154 6.79 4.15 -12.64
CA ILE A 154 5.52 3.98 -13.39
C ILE A 154 4.53 5.13 -13.18
N VAL A 155 4.70 5.92 -12.11
CA VAL A 155 3.94 7.14 -11.85
C VAL A 155 4.86 8.19 -11.25
N GLU A 156 4.63 9.47 -11.58
CA GLU A 156 5.36 10.58 -10.95
C GLU A 156 4.68 10.93 -9.61
N HIS A 157 5.48 11.05 -8.53
CA HIS A 157 4.98 11.24 -7.16
C HIS A 157 4.02 12.42 -6.99
N LYS A 158 4.38 13.58 -7.54
CA LYS A 158 3.57 14.81 -7.39
C LYS A 158 2.22 14.67 -8.08
N THR A 159 2.22 14.21 -9.31
CA THR A 159 1.01 13.97 -10.12
C THR A 159 0.11 12.93 -9.47
N ALA A 160 0.67 11.82 -9.01
CA ALA A 160 -0.06 10.78 -8.32
C ALA A 160 -0.67 11.27 -7.00
N ARG A 161 0.09 12.04 -6.22
CA ARG A 161 -0.37 12.67 -4.98
C ARG A 161 -1.53 13.63 -5.23
N ASP A 162 -1.41 14.52 -6.20
CA ASP A 162 -2.43 15.52 -6.49
C ASP A 162 -3.72 14.86 -7.00
N ARG A 163 -3.59 13.83 -7.85
CA ARG A 163 -4.71 12.94 -8.25
C ARG A 163 -5.39 12.31 -7.04
N CYS A 164 -4.64 11.67 -6.18
CA CYS A 164 -5.17 11.02 -4.99
C CYS A 164 -5.97 12.00 -4.11
N LEU A 165 -5.40 13.18 -3.82
CA LEU A 165 -6.07 14.20 -3.00
C LEU A 165 -7.38 14.68 -3.63
N LYS A 166 -7.39 14.88 -4.95
CA LYS A 166 -8.58 15.28 -5.71
C LYS A 166 -9.69 14.22 -5.60
N GLU A 167 -9.37 12.97 -5.92
CA GLU A 167 -10.36 11.87 -5.95
C GLU A 167 -10.91 11.59 -4.55
N TYR A 168 -10.05 11.55 -3.52
CA TYR A 168 -10.51 11.36 -2.13
C TYR A 168 -11.39 12.54 -1.67
N LYS A 169 -10.99 13.79 -1.97
CA LYS A 169 -11.79 14.95 -1.59
C LYS A 169 -13.17 14.93 -2.25
N SER A 170 -13.24 14.58 -3.53
CA SER A 170 -14.50 14.45 -4.27
C SER A 170 -15.39 13.35 -3.70
N ALA A 171 -14.84 12.18 -3.43
CA ALA A 171 -15.60 11.06 -2.87
C ALA A 171 -16.13 11.31 -1.46
N LEU A 172 -15.39 12.06 -0.63
CA LEU A 172 -15.76 12.32 0.76
C LEU A 172 -16.70 13.52 0.93
N ASN A 173 -16.70 14.47 -0.02
CA ASN A 173 -17.56 15.65 -0.03
C ASN A 173 -18.33 15.70 -1.36
N PRO A 174 -19.30 14.79 -1.55
CA PRO A 174 -20.18 14.87 -2.71
C PRO A 174 -20.98 16.18 -2.64
N ALA A 175 -21.11 16.85 -3.79
CA ALA A 175 -21.93 18.05 -3.92
C ALA A 175 -23.41 17.75 -3.63
#